data_42813988658ce451cc587629e55f2c37
#
_entry.id   42813988658ce451cc587629e55f2c37
#
_cell.length_a   1.000
_cell.length_b   1.000
_cell.length_c   1.000
_cell.angle_alpha   90.00
_cell.angle_beta   90.00
_cell.angle_gamma   90.00
#
_symmetry.space_group_name_H-M   'P 1'
#
loop_
_entity.id
_entity.type
_entity.pdbx_description
1 polymer ?
#
loop_
_entity_poly.entity_id
_entity_poly.type
_entity_poly.pdbx_seq_one_letter_code
_entity_poly.pdbx_strand_id
1 'polypeptide(L)'
;MRAAKFLFMAFAFCIAGVSAYSQEGTTILEFDGGISMPLGNFGATSSAHSLMSTNGTIGDNHGYANTGGFFSVDGAWFFSKYFGIGGMFKYGTYSLKGVDSLSQGYEESFDVDTTRTYTTSYKIWNVMPGLYFNLPLAKKFAFDARALVGIAGASTPQIYVNIEDGGVTDPPAIQYSASKVAFAADLGVGLRYYIYRGLSINVKADYFYTKPDFTISNTQRLNNAGREVFGYNQALESVNFSAGLAYMLWHKHK
;
A
#
# COMPACT_ATOMS: atom_id res chain seq x y z
N MET A 1 19.83 20.65 19.13
CA MET A 1 20.58 19.50 19.64
C MET A 1 20.26 19.09 21.09
N ARG A 2 19.86 19.98 22.01
CA ARG A 2 19.52 19.61 23.41
C ARG A 2 18.22 18.85 23.56
N ALA A 3 17.18 19.16 22.77
CA ALA A 3 15.89 18.47 22.81
C ALA A 3 15.94 17.00 22.37
N ALA A 4 16.77 16.67 21.35
CA ALA A 4 16.96 15.30 20.90
C ALA A 4 17.63 14.39 21.94
N LYS A 5 18.55 14.96 22.75
CA LYS A 5 19.19 14.22 23.85
C LYS A 5 18.22 13.94 25.00
N PHE A 6 17.29 14.88 25.28
CA PHE A 6 16.26 14.68 26.31
C PHE A 6 15.25 13.61 25.88
N LEU A 7 14.85 13.59 24.60
CA LEU A 7 13.95 12.56 24.07
C LEU A 7 14.58 11.18 24.11
N PHE A 8 15.87 11.09 23.78
CA PHE A 8 16.63 9.83 23.82
C PHE A 8 16.83 9.31 25.27
N MET A 9 17.09 10.24 26.21
CA MET A 9 17.22 9.88 27.63
C MET A 9 15.89 9.49 28.28
N ALA A 10 14.77 10.16 27.92
CA ALA A 10 13.44 9.77 28.37
C ALA A 10 13.04 8.39 27.82
N PHE A 11 13.36 8.10 26.55
CA PHE A 11 13.15 6.79 25.93
C PHE A 11 13.99 5.68 26.61
N ALA A 12 15.23 5.96 26.95
CA ALA A 12 16.11 5.04 27.68
C ALA A 12 15.64 4.77 29.12
N PHE A 13 15.05 5.76 29.80
CA PHE A 13 14.53 5.61 31.17
C PHE A 13 13.22 4.80 31.24
N CYS A 14 12.37 4.86 30.21
CA CYS A 14 11.18 4.01 30.07
C CYS A 14 11.52 2.52 29.93
N ILE A 15 12.70 2.19 29.39
CA ILE A 15 13.17 0.81 29.17
C ILE A 15 13.60 0.14 30.49
N ALA A 16 14.03 0.90 31.48
CA ALA A 16 14.64 0.36 32.71
C ALA A 16 13.63 -0.08 33.81
N GLY A 17 12.36 0.28 33.69
CA GLY A 17 11.40 0.17 34.81
C GLY A 17 10.30 -0.88 34.71
N VAL A 18 10.20 -1.65 33.62
CA VAL A 18 9.06 -2.54 33.39
C VAL A 18 9.45 -4.00 33.68
N SER A 19 9.05 -4.52 34.83
CA SER A 19 8.98 -5.97 35.09
C SER A 19 7.88 -6.58 34.22
N ALA A 20 8.15 -6.71 32.93
CA ALA A 20 7.22 -7.20 31.94
C ALA A 20 7.40 -8.72 31.77
N TYR A 21 6.31 -9.40 31.45
CA TYR A 21 6.33 -10.78 31.01
C TYR A 21 7.36 -10.95 29.90
N SER A 22 8.34 -11.84 30.09
CA SER A 22 9.34 -12.13 29.08
C SER A 22 8.63 -12.75 27.86
N GLN A 23 8.81 -12.16 26.70
CA GLN A 23 8.32 -12.69 25.42
C GLN A 23 9.35 -13.58 24.72
N GLU A 24 10.50 -13.82 25.34
CA GLU A 24 11.57 -14.65 24.81
C GLU A 24 11.06 -16.06 24.48
N GLY A 25 11.32 -16.52 23.25
CA GLY A 25 10.82 -17.80 22.74
C GLY A 25 9.35 -17.80 22.33
N THR A 26 8.69 -16.64 22.28
CA THR A 26 7.27 -16.53 21.92
C THR A 26 7.09 -16.25 20.42
N THR A 27 6.11 -16.91 19.81
CA THR A 27 5.68 -16.58 18.44
C THR A 27 4.33 -15.88 18.51
N ILE A 28 4.17 -14.81 17.75
CA ILE A 28 2.91 -14.08 17.59
C ILE A 28 2.45 -14.26 16.15
N LEU A 29 1.17 -14.56 15.98
CA LEU A 29 0.48 -14.59 14.70
C LEU A 29 -0.65 -13.56 14.73
N GLU A 30 -0.77 -12.76 13.67
CA GLU A 30 -1.73 -11.64 13.60
C GLU A 30 -2.49 -11.66 12.29
N PHE A 31 -3.76 -11.24 12.36
CA PHE A 31 -4.66 -11.04 11.23
C PHE A 31 -5.27 -9.65 11.35
N ASP A 32 -5.00 -8.81 10.38
CA ASP A 32 -5.44 -7.41 10.38
C ASP A 32 -6.24 -7.09 9.12
N GLY A 33 -7.17 -6.15 9.27
CA GLY A 33 -7.87 -5.52 8.16
C GLY A 33 -7.89 -4.01 8.36
N GLY A 34 -7.89 -3.27 7.27
CA GLY A 34 -7.80 -1.83 7.39
C GLY A 34 -8.02 -1.06 6.11
N ILE A 35 -7.76 0.23 6.21
CA ILE A 35 -7.80 1.18 5.11
C ILE A 35 -6.40 1.64 4.77
N SER A 36 -6.18 1.89 3.48
CA SER A 36 -4.91 2.34 2.94
C SER A 36 -5.13 3.66 2.19
N MET A 37 -4.46 4.71 2.64
CA MET A 37 -4.56 6.06 2.09
C MET A 37 -3.36 6.32 1.18
N PRO A 38 -3.55 6.42 -0.13
CA PRO A 38 -2.48 6.73 -1.07
C PRO A 38 -1.88 8.11 -0.81
N LEU A 39 -0.55 8.22 -0.91
CA LEU A 39 0.20 9.46 -0.72
C LEU A 39 0.93 9.86 -2.01
N GLY A 40 1.48 11.08 -1.99
CA GLY A 40 2.32 11.60 -3.08
C GLY A 40 1.67 11.45 -4.43
N ASN A 41 2.46 11.10 -5.43
CA ASN A 41 1.99 10.92 -6.81
C ASN A 41 1.01 9.75 -6.96
N PHE A 42 1.03 8.75 -6.08
CA PHE A 42 0.09 7.64 -6.14
C PHE A 42 -1.35 8.10 -5.91
N GLY A 43 -1.55 9.00 -4.95
CA GLY A 43 -2.86 9.58 -4.64
C GLY A 43 -3.17 10.88 -5.37
N ALA A 44 -2.23 11.48 -6.09
CA ALA A 44 -2.45 12.74 -6.79
C ALA A 44 -3.35 12.57 -8.02
N THR A 45 -4.06 13.66 -8.35
CA THR A 45 -4.83 13.82 -9.59
C THR A 45 -4.34 15.05 -10.33
N SER A 46 -4.40 15.03 -11.65
CA SER A 46 -4.15 16.21 -12.48
C SER A 46 -5.32 16.43 -13.42
N SER A 47 -5.49 17.65 -13.91
CA SER A 47 -6.47 17.97 -14.95
C SER A 47 -5.98 17.59 -16.35
N ALA A 48 -4.73 17.18 -16.48
CA ALA A 48 -4.12 16.82 -17.76
C ALA A 48 -4.06 15.30 -17.93
N HIS A 49 -5.07 14.70 -18.38
CA HIS A 49 -5.26 13.58 -19.33
C HIS A 49 -4.39 12.33 -19.27
N SER A 50 -3.77 11.90 -18.20
CA SER A 50 -2.52 11.27 -18.48
C SER A 50 -2.29 9.86 -18.01
N LEU A 51 -3.32 9.12 -17.74
CA LEU A 51 -3.17 7.66 -17.66
C LEU A 51 -3.11 7.01 -19.05
N MET A 52 -3.54 7.71 -20.11
CA MET A 52 -3.33 7.33 -21.52
C MET A 52 -2.39 8.32 -22.18
N SER A 53 -1.27 7.84 -22.72
CA SER A 53 -0.42 8.65 -23.59
C SER A 53 -1.04 8.73 -24.97
N THR A 54 -1.11 9.93 -25.52
CA THR A 54 -1.53 10.15 -26.92
C THR A 54 -0.37 10.12 -27.89
N ASN A 55 0.88 10.27 -27.42
CA ASN A 55 2.09 10.36 -28.25
C ASN A 55 3.31 9.65 -27.63
N GLY A 56 3.12 8.58 -26.86
CA GLY A 56 4.24 7.87 -26.21
C GLY A 56 4.88 8.61 -25.05
N THR A 57 4.35 9.78 -24.68
CA THR A 57 4.82 10.57 -23.54
C THR A 57 3.77 10.56 -22.45
N ILE A 58 4.11 10.05 -21.26
CA ILE A 58 3.23 10.15 -20.10
C ILE A 58 3.29 11.60 -19.61
N GLY A 59 2.16 12.30 -19.63
CA GLY A 59 2.09 13.72 -19.27
C GLY A 59 2.36 14.00 -17.80
N ASP A 60 1.99 13.08 -16.89
CA ASP A 60 2.31 13.13 -15.49
C ASP A 60 2.38 11.72 -14.86
N ASN A 61 2.95 11.61 -13.66
CA ASN A 61 3.10 10.35 -12.93
C ASN A 61 2.03 10.22 -11.84
N HIS A 62 0.85 10.79 -12.01
CA HIS A 62 -0.23 10.71 -11.03
C HIS A 62 -0.97 9.39 -11.13
N GLY A 63 -1.18 8.74 -9.97
CA GLY A 63 -1.80 7.41 -9.92
C GLY A 63 -3.31 7.43 -9.80
N TYR A 64 -3.91 8.58 -9.46
CA TYR A 64 -5.36 8.73 -9.24
C TYR A 64 -5.95 7.73 -8.23
N ALA A 65 -5.11 7.08 -7.42
CA ALA A 65 -5.58 6.10 -6.47
C ALA A 65 -6.43 6.74 -5.37
N ASN A 66 -7.58 6.14 -5.11
CA ASN A 66 -8.45 6.48 -3.99
C ASN A 66 -8.06 5.66 -2.76
N THR A 67 -8.56 6.05 -1.59
CA THR A 67 -8.45 5.23 -0.38
C THR A 67 -8.94 3.81 -0.67
N GLY A 68 -8.10 2.84 -0.32
CA GLY A 68 -8.33 1.42 -0.56
C GLY A 68 -8.56 0.63 0.72
N GLY A 69 -8.97 -0.62 0.57
CA GLY A 69 -9.02 -1.60 1.64
C GLY A 69 -7.91 -2.63 1.53
N PHE A 70 -7.48 -3.18 2.65
CA PHE A 70 -6.50 -4.27 2.66
C PHE A 70 -6.75 -5.24 3.82
N PHE A 71 -6.15 -6.42 3.69
CA PHE A 71 -5.92 -7.34 4.79
C PHE A 71 -4.44 -7.74 4.85
N SER A 72 -3.99 -8.11 6.05
CA SER A 72 -2.64 -8.64 6.26
C SER A 72 -2.62 -9.81 7.23
N VAL A 73 -1.59 -10.64 7.07
CA VAL A 73 -1.23 -11.71 7.99
C VAL A 73 0.24 -11.50 8.35
N ASP A 74 0.49 -11.38 9.65
CA ASP A 74 1.82 -11.19 10.21
C ASP A 74 2.20 -12.37 11.09
N GLY A 75 3.47 -12.75 11.08
CA GLY A 75 4.02 -13.73 12.00
C GLY A 75 5.39 -13.30 12.47
N ALA A 76 5.63 -13.28 13.79
CA ALA A 76 6.90 -12.89 14.37
C ALA A 76 7.32 -13.83 15.50
N TRP A 77 8.58 -14.24 15.50
CA TRP A 77 9.23 -14.97 16.58
C TRP A 77 10.17 -14.05 17.36
N PHE A 78 9.97 -13.94 18.67
CA PHE A 78 10.74 -13.09 19.56
C PHE A 78 11.90 -13.88 20.16
N PHE A 79 13.12 -13.58 19.71
CA PHE A 79 14.36 -14.17 20.23
C PHE A 79 14.87 -13.47 21.50
N SER A 80 14.31 -12.33 21.82
CA SER A 80 14.57 -11.59 23.04
C SER A 80 13.27 -11.01 23.62
N LYS A 81 13.37 -10.41 24.79
CA LYS A 81 12.22 -9.78 25.48
C LYS A 81 11.49 -8.74 24.63
N TYR A 82 12.21 -8.04 23.74
CA TYR A 82 11.68 -6.91 22.99
C TYR A 82 11.80 -7.09 21.47
N PHE A 83 12.74 -7.91 21.00
CA PHE A 83 13.07 -8.02 19.59
C PHE A 83 12.72 -9.37 19.04
N GLY A 84 12.13 -9.36 17.86
CA GLY A 84 11.76 -10.52 17.08
C GLY A 84 12.09 -10.35 15.60
N ILE A 85 12.06 -11.45 14.89
CA ILE A 85 12.11 -11.52 13.43
C ILE A 85 10.83 -12.17 12.93
N GLY A 86 10.38 -11.77 11.76
CA GLY A 86 9.14 -12.31 11.23
C GLY A 86 8.90 -11.88 9.79
N GLY A 87 7.65 -12.01 9.38
CA GLY A 87 7.25 -11.59 8.04
C GLY A 87 5.77 -11.24 7.99
N MET A 88 5.42 -10.50 6.96
CA MET A 88 4.07 -10.06 6.65
C MET A 88 3.71 -10.43 5.21
N PHE A 89 2.48 -10.87 5.03
CA PHE A 89 1.78 -10.86 3.75
C PHE A 89 0.66 -9.82 3.84
N LYS A 90 0.54 -8.94 2.85
CA LYS A 90 -0.54 -7.95 2.74
C LYS A 90 -1.10 -7.98 1.33
N TYR A 91 -2.41 -7.84 1.20
CA TYR A 91 -3.10 -7.65 -0.08
C TYR A 91 -4.09 -6.50 0.04
N GLY A 92 -4.02 -5.55 -0.88
CA GLY A 92 -4.89 -4.38 -0.91
C GLY A 92 -5.35 -4.03 -2.32
N THR A 93 -6.47 -3.30 -2.39
CA THR A 93 -7.03 -2.80 -3.64
C THR A 93 -7.36 -1.32 -3.51
N TYR A 94 -7.16 -0.56 -4.60
CA TYR A 94 -7.42 0.88 -4.65
C TYR A 94 -8.21 1.20 -5.91
N SER A 95 -9.39 1.77 -5.75
CA SER A 95 -10.15 2.32 -6.88
C SER A 95 -9.49 3.60 -7.40
N LEU A 96 -9.87 4.07 -8.58
CA LEU A 96 -9.47 5.39 -9.05
C LEU A 96 -10.45 6.44 -8.55
N LYS A 97 -9.93 7.65 -8.31
CA LYS A 97 -10.72 8.86 -8.05
C LYS A 97 -10.65 9.79 -9.25
N GLY A 98 -11.60 10.69 -9.38
CA GLY A 98 -11.60 11.67 -10.46
C GLY A 98 -11.84 11.08 -11.86
N VAL A 99 -12.58 9.98 -11.97
CA VAL A 99 -12.88 9.32 -13.26
C VAL A 99 -13.62 10.27 -14.20
N ASP A 100 -14.50 11.13 -13.68
CA ASP A 100 -15.20 12.14 -14.47
C ASP A 100 -14.21 13.18 -15.04
N SER A 101 -13.23 13.61 -14.25
CA SER A 101 -12.17 14.51 -14.72
C SER A 101 -11.26 13.85 -15.76
N LEU A 102 -11.03 12.53 -15.65
CA LEU A 102 -10.33 11.76 -16.68
C LEU A 102 -11.15 11.73 -17.98
N SER A 103 -12.49 11.53 -17.89
CA SER A 103 -13.36 11.57 -19.07
C SER A 103 -13.28 12.92 -19.78
N GLN A 104 -13.42 14.04 -19.06
CA GLN A 104 -13.28 15.38 -19.62
C GLN A 104 -11.90 15.59 -20.29
N GLY A 105 -10.83 15.12 -19.64
CA GLY A 105 -9.50 15.20 -20.22
C GLY A 105 -9.34 14.38 -21.49
N TYR A 106 -10.01 13.24 -21.60
CA TYR A 106 -10.01 12.45 -22.86
C TYR A 106 -10.85 13.11 -23.95
N GLU A 107 -11.97 13.78 -23.61
CA GLU A 107 -12.75 14.60 -24.57
C GLU A 107 -11.87 15.68 -25.18
N GLU A 108 -11.15 16.44 -24.35
CA GLU A 108 -10.22 17.48 -24.79
C GLU A 108 -9.05 16.89 -25.61
N SER A 109 -8.47 15.76 -25.17
CA SER A 109 -7.29 15.16 -25.84
C SER A 109 -7.61 14.51 -27.17
N PHE A 110 -8.80 13.96 -27.33
CA PHE A 110 -9.25 13.28 -28.54
C PHE A 110 -10.06 14.18 -29.45
N ASP A 111 -10.38 15.41 -29.02
CA ASP A 111 -11.24 16.38 -29.74
C ASP A 111 -12.58 15.74 -30.16
N VAL A 112 -13.30 15.21 -29.15
CA VAL A 112 -14.55 14.46 -29.35
C VAL A 112 -15.66 14.99 -28.46
N ASP A 113 -16.92 14.74 -28.85
CA ASP A 113 -18.10 15.29 -28.20
C ASP A 113 -18.31 14.73 -26.79
N THR A 114 -18.13 13.42 -26.60
CA THR A 114 -18.39 12.77 -25.31
C THR A 114 -17.54 11.52 -25.12
N THR A 115 -17.02 11.35 -23.89
CA THR A 115 -16.39 10.11 -23.48
C THR A 115 -17.03 9.55 -22.20
N ARG A 116 -16.98 8.21 -22.06
CA ARG A 116 -17.33 7.51 -20.82
C ARG A 116 -16.19 6.59 -20.41
N THR A 117 -15.58 6.90 -19.27
CA THR A 117 -14.43 6.16 -18.75
C THR A 117 -14.86 5.13 -17.72
N TYR A 118 -14.45 3.89 -17.93
CA TYR A 118 -14.59 2.80 -16.97
C TYR A 118 -13.21 2.35 -16.53
N THR A 119 -13.03 2.07 -15.23
CA THR A 119 -11.74 1.68 -14.68
C THR A 119 -11.87 0.47 -13.78
N THR A 120 -10.84 -0.36 -13.76
CA THR A 120 -10.64 -1.35 -12.69
C THR A 120 -9.82 -0.74 -11.56
N SER A 121 -9.53 -1.53 -10.51
CA SER A 121 -8.75 -1.07 -9.36
C SER A 121 -7.29 -1.47 -9.49
N TYR A 122 -6.39 -0.70 -8.87
CA TYR A 122 -5.05 -1.19 -8.52
C TYR A 122 -5.18 -2.38 -7.58
N LYS A 123 -4.29 -3.36 -7.76
CA LYS A 123 -4.13 -4.51 -6.86
C LYS A 123 -2.67 -4.58 -6.44
N ILE A 124 -2.44 -4.60 -5.13
CA ILE A 124 -1.08 -4.64 -4.59
C ILE A 124 -1.01 -5.76 -3.55
N TRP A 125 -0.08 -6.68 -3.75
CA TRP A 125 0.28 -7.67 -2.75
C TRP A 125 1.75 -7.50 -2.37
N ASN A 126 2.11 -7.86 -1.15
CA ASN A 126 3.50 -7.87 -0.74
C ASN A 126 3.82 -9.03 0.21
N VAL A 127 5.09 -9.42 0.20
CA VAL A 127 5.69 -10.36 1.15
C VAL A 127 6.96 -9.73 1.67
N MET A 128 7.00 -9.47 2.96
CA MET A 128 8.07 -8.69 3.57
C MET A 128 8.53 -9.31 4.88
N PRO A 129 9.72 -9.90 4.95
CA PRO A 129 10.40 -10.22 6.18
C PRO A 129 10.96 -8.96 6.86
N GLY A 130 11.25 -9.06 8.17
CA GLY A 130 11.92 -7.98 8.87
C GLY A 130 11.95 -8.11 10.38
N LEU A 131 12.19 -6.97 11.01
CA LEU A 131 12.34 -6.85 12.45
C LEU A 131 11.04 -6.39 13.09
N TYR A 132 10.74 -7.00 14.22
CA TYR A 132 9.62 -6.67 15.09
C TYR A 132 10.13 -6.27 16.45
N PHE A 133 9.53 -5.24 17.00
CA PHE A 133 9.79 -4.76 18.34
C PHE A 133 8.48 -4.71 19.12
N ASN A 134 8.46 -5.24 20.35
CA ASN A 134 7.32 -5.18 21.26
C ASN A 134 7.80 -4.68 22.61
N LEU A 135 7.22 -3.59 23.08
CA LEU A 135 7.48 -2.98 24.37
C LEU A 135 6.22 -3.07 25.25
N PRO A 136 6.16 -3.96 26.24
CA PRO A 136 5.07 -3.98 27.20
C PRO A 136 5.05 -2.67 28.01
N LEU A 137 3.95 -1.91 27.90
CA LEU A 137 3.76 -0.63 28.62
C LEU A 137 3.09 -0.85 29.97
N ALA A 138 2.17 -1.83 30.04
CA ALA A 138 1.43 -2.19 31.25
C ALA A 138 1.02 -3.66 31.19
N LYS A 139 0.38 -4.18 32.24
CA LYS A 139 -0.09 -5.59 32.32
C LYS A 139 -0.93 -6.03 31.12
N LYS A 140 -1.65 -5.12 30.48
CA LYS A 140 -2.55 -5.40 29.36
C LYS A 140 -2.23 -4.64 28.08
N PHE A 141 -1.22 -3.77 28.09
CA PHE A 141 -0.88 -2.93 26.94
C PHE A 141 0.57 -3.13 26.50
N ALA A 142 0.78 -3.19 25.22
CA ALA A 142 2.11 -3.15 24.62
C ALA A 142 2.12 -2.18 23.44
N PHE A 143 3.29 -1.61 23.18
CA PHE A 143 3.62 -0.86 21.99
C PHE A 143 4.37 -1.79 21.05
N ASP A 144 3.92 -1.85 19.80
CA ASP A 144 4.57 -2.60 18.74
C ASP A 144 5.22 -1.64 17.74
N ALA A 145 6.36 -2.04 17.19
CA ALA A 145 6.94 -1.41 16.03
C ALA A 145 7.52 -2.48 15.09
N ARG A 146 7.55 -2.19 13.80
CA ARG A 146 8.13 -3.10 12.80
C ARG A 146 8.84 -2.34 11.70
N ALA A 147 9.87 -2.96 11.14
CA ALA A 147 10.59 -2.50 9.97
C ALA A 147 10.81 -3.67 9.03
N LEU A 148 10.12 -3.64 7.89
CA LEU A 148 10.05 -4.74 6.95
C LEU A 148 10.57 -4.31 5.58
N VAL A 149 11.23 -5.22 4.90
CA VAL A 149 11.67 -5.04 3.51
C VAL A 149 11.41 -6.32 2.74
N GLY A 150 11.12 -6.21 1.46
CA GLY A 150 10.83 -7.39 0.65
C GLY A 150 10.39 -7.03 -0.76
N ILE A 151 9.39 -7.72 -1.26
CA ILE A 151 8.86 -7.53 -2.60
C ILE A 151 7.37 -7.22 -2.55
N ALA A 152 6.93 -6.37 -3.49
CA ALA A 152 5.54 -6.12 -3.76
C ALA A 152 5.25 -6.35 -5.24
N GLY A 153 4.16 -7.04 -5.53
CA GLY A 153 3.59 -7.11 -6.87
C GLY A 153 2.43 -6.13 -6.97
N ALA A 154 2.49 -5.26 -7.94
CA ALA A 154 1.45 -4.27 -8.21
C ALA A 154 0.89 -4.45 -9.61
N SER A 155 -0.43 -4.28 -9.75
CA SER A 155 -1.12 -4.27 -11.03
C SER A 155 -1.82 -2.93 -11.19
N THR A 156 -1.59 -2.27 -12.33
CA THR A 156 -2.28 -1.02 -12.68
C THR A 156 -3.74 -1.30 -13.05
N PRO A 157 -4.63 -0.31 -12.92
CA PRO A 157 -5.99 -0.45 -13.43
C PRO A 157 -6.00 -0.57 -14.95
N GLN A 158 -6.97 -1.30 -15.47
CA GLN A 158 -7.37 -1.19 -16.87
C GLN A 158 -8.29 0.01 -17.00
N ILE A 159 -8.09 0.81 -18.05
CA ILE A 159 -8.92 1.97 -18.37
C ILE A 159 -9.56 1.70 -19.72
N TYR A 160 -10.85 1.91 -19.79
CA TYR A 160 -11.66 1.70 -20.96
C TYR A 160 -12.45 2.98 -21.24
N VAL A 161 -12.22 3.62 -22.36
CA VAL A 161 -12.86 4.88 -22.76
C VAL A 161 -13.74 4.63 -23.97
N ASN A 162 -15.05 4.69 -23.76
CA ASN A 162 -16.02 4.76 -24.85
C ASN A 162 -16.05 6.18 -25.39
N ILE A 163 -16.09 6.30 -26.70
CA ILE A 163 -16.01 7.56 -27.41
C ILE A 163 -17.21 7.70 -28.30
N GLU A 164 -17.90 8.84 -28.21
CA GLU A 164 -19.00 9.25 -29.07
C GLU A 164 -18.61 10.56 -29.76
N ASP A 165 -18.61 10.57 -31.10
CA ASP A 165 -18.27 11.73 -31.90
C ASP A 165 -19.26 11.87 -33.06
N GLY A 166 -19.89 13.06 -33.20
CA GLY A 166 -20.89 13.32 -34.26
C GLY A 166 -22.08 12.36 -34.23
N GLY A 167 -22.43 11.77 -33.07
CA GLY A 167 -23.51 10.78 -32.91
C GLY A 167 -23.13 9.36 -33.38
N VAL A 168 -21.86 9.10 -33.64
CA VAL A 168 -21.33 7.78 -33.98
C VAL A 168 -20.50 7.26 -32.82
N THR A 169 -20.71 5.99 -32.43
CA THR A 169 -19.89 5.31 -31.42
C THR A 169 -18.64 4.76 -32.09
N ASP A 170 -17.50 5.32 -31.75
CA ASP A 170 -16.20 4.85 -32.21
C ASP A 170 -15.66 3.63 -31.44
N PRO A 171 -14.69 2.90 -31.99
CA PRO A 171 -14.00 1.86 -31.26
C PRO A 171 -13.38 2.41 -29.96
N PRO A 172 -13.57 1.72 -28.82
CA PRO A 172 -13.11 2.21 -27.54
C PRO A 172 -11.57 2.30 -27.49
N ALA A 173 -11.06 3.33 -26.80
CA ALA A 173 -9.66 3.37 -26.42
C ALA A 173 -9.46 2.55 -25.12
N ILE A 174 -8.48 1.67 -25.13
CA ILE A 174 -8.21 0.77 -23.99
C ILE A 174 -6.76 0.90 -23.56
N GLN A 175 -6.54 1.22 -22.29
CA GLN A 175 -5.27 1.00 -21.62
C GLN A 175 -5.34 -0.32 -20.86
N TYR A 176 -4.48 -1.26 -21.20
CA TYR A 176 -4.46 -2.57 -20.55
C TYR A 176 -3.76 -2.50 -19.20
N SER A 177 -4.24 -3.31 -18.26
CA SER A 177 -3.57 -3.50 -16.97
C SER A 177 -2.17 -4.09 -17.18
N ALA A 178 -1.20 -3.53 -16.47
CA ALA A 178 0.16 -4.04 -16.41
C ALA A 178 0.48 -4.48 -14.98
N SER A 179 1.27 -5.54 -14.84
CA SER A 179 1.69 -6.06 -13.54
C SER A 179 3.21 -6.10 -13.45
N LYS A 180 3.74 -5.70 -12.29
CA LYS A 180 5.17 -5.72 -12.03
C LYS A 180 5.45 -6.01 -10.57
N VAL A 181 6.57 -6.71 -10.33
CA VAL A 181 7.12 -6.92 -8.99
C VAL A 181 8.31 -5.98 -8.80
N ALA A 182 8.38 -5.35 -7.63
CA ALA A 182 9.45 -4.43 -7.26
C ALA A 182 9.84 -4.62 -5.80
N PHE A 183 10.98 -4.04 -5.41
CA PHE A 183 11.38 -3.93 -4.02
C PHE A 183 10.37 -3.08 -3.24
N ALA A 184 10.11 -3.47 -1.97
CA ALA A 184 9.18 -2.78 -1.10
C ALA A 184 9.73 -2.63 0.31
N ALA A 185 9.27 -1.60 1.00
CA ALA A 185 9.54 -1.34 2.41
C ALA A 185 8.26 -0.97 3.15
N ASP A 186 8.17 -1.35 4.42
CA ASP A 186 7.05 -1.03 5.31
C ASP A 186 7.60 -0.72 6.70
N LEU A 187 7.18 0.42 7.26
CA LEU A 187 7.51 0.83 8.61
C LEU A 187 6.20 1.04 9.38
N GLY A 188 6.05 0.35 10.49
CA GLY A 188 4.81 0.38 11.24
C GLY A 188 4.99 0.55 12.74
N VAL A 189 3.98 1.14 13.36
CA VAL A 189 3.82 1.24 14.81
C VAL A 189 2.40 0.83 15.18
N GLY A 190 2.22 0.34 16.41
CA GLY A 190 0.91 -0.09 16.87
C GLY A 190 0.79 -0.14 18.37
N LEU A 191 -0.45 -0.31 18.80
CA LEU A 191 -0.80 -0.58 20.19
C LEU A 191 -1.56 -1.90 20.26
N ARG A 192 -1.19 -2.72 21.23
CA ARG A 192 -1.77 -4.03 21.50
C ARG A 192 -2.43 -4.04 22.87
N TYR A 193 -3.62 -4.61 22.93
CA TYR A 193 -4.34 -4.84 24.18
C TYR A 193 -4.57 -6.34 24.38
N TYR A 194 -4.01 -6.91 25.44
CA TYR A 194 -4.16 -8.32 25.81
C TYR A 194 -5.51 -8.56 26.47
N ILE A 195 -6.35 -9.39 25.84
CA ILE A 195 -7.70 -9.74 26.33
C ILE A 195 -7.62 -10.93 27.27
N TYR A 196 -7.13 -12.08 26.78
CA TYR A 196 -7.15 -13.33 27.52
C TYR A 196 -6.15 -14.35 26.94
N ARG A 197 -5.32 -15.01 27.79
CA ARG A 197 -4.47 -16.16 27.49
C ARG A 197 -3.81 -16.15 26.10
N GLY A 198 -3.11 -15.09 25.78
CA GLY A 198 -2.40 -14.96 24.48
C GLY A 198 -3.22 -14.30 23.38
N LEU A 199 -4.53 -14.16 23.53
CA LEU A 199 -5.36 -13.42 22.58
C LEU A 199 -5.27 -11.92 22.88
N SER A 200 -5.03 -11.14 21.84
CA SER A 200 -4.97 -9.68 21.90
C SER A 200 -5.64 -9.05 20.68
N ILE A 201 -6.06 -7.80 20.84
CA ILE A 201 -6.42 -6.92 19.72
C ILE A 201 -5.30 -5.92 19.52
N ASN A 202 -5.13 -5.49 18.29
CA ASN A 202 -4.15 -4.47 17.93
C ASN A 202 -4.78 -3.40 17.05
N VAL A 203 -4.19 -2.22 17.08
CA VAL A 203 -4.39 -1.15 16.10
C VAL A 203 -3.02 -0.69 15.63
N LYS A 204 -2.86 -0.50 14.33
CA LYS A 204 -1.56 -0.19 13.71
C LYS A 204 -1.68 0.96 12.72
N ALA A 205 -0.59 1.67 12.55
CA ALA A 205 -0.36 2.61 11.48
C ALA A 205 0.97 2.28 10.80
N ASP A 206 0.95 2.14 9.47
CA ASP A 206 2.13 1.74 8.67
C ASP A 206 2.34 2.71 7.53
N TYR A 207 3.59 2.95 7.18
CA TYR A 207 3.99 3.59 5.93
C TYR A 207 4.56 2.53 4.99
N PHE A 208 3.95 2.41 3.81
CA PHE A 208 4.35 1.47 2.77
C PHE A 208 4.89 2.22 1.55
N TYR A 209 5.97 1.69 0.97
CA TYR A 209 6.60 2.23 -0.23
C TYR A 209 7.05 1.12 -1.18
N THR A 210 6.75 1.29 -2.48
CA THR A 210 7.33 0.51 -3.58
C THR A 210 7.37 1.36 -4.85
N LYS A 211 8.26 1.05 -5.78
CA LYS A 211 8.41 1.79 -7.05
C LYS A 211 8.59 0.83 -8.23
N PRO A 212 7.49 0.24 -8.73
CA PRO A 212 7.54 -0.63 -9.90
C PRO A 212 7.71 0.16 -11.22
N ASP A 213 8.42 -0.45 -12.18
CA ASP A 213 8.52 0.00 -13.56
C ASP A 213 7.54 -0.82 -14.41
N PHE A 214 6.37 -0.26 -14.67
CA PHE A 214 5.35 -0.90 -15.50
C PHE A 214 5.67 -0.78 -16.98
N THR A 215 5.25 -1.76 -17.76
CA THR A 215 5.17 -1.68 -19.21
C THR A 215 3.70 -1.69 -19.60
N ILE A 216 3.18 -0.52 -19.92
CA ILE A 216 1.76 -0.32 -20.25
C ILE A 216 1.58 -0.38 -21.75
N SER A 217 0.43 -0.87 -22.19
CA SER A 217 0.06 -0.87 -23.60
C SER A 217 -1.35 -0.33 -23.80
N ASN A 218 -1.51 0.50 -24.83
CA ASN A 218 -2.76 1.13 -25.22
C ASN A 218 -3.18 0.70 -26.62
N THR A 219 -4.50 0.70 -26.89
CA THR A 219 -4.99 0.75 -28.28
C THR A 219 -4.96 2.21 -28.74
N GLN A 220 -4.31 2.48 -29.86
CA GLN A 220 -4.41 3.79 -30.50
C GLN A 220 -5.66 3.88 -31.35
N ARG A 221 -6.44 4.95 -31.14
CA ARG A 221 -7.68 5.20 -31.89
C ARG A 221 -7.44 5.68 -33.32
N LEU A 222 -6.41 6.50 -33.54
CA LEU A 222 -6.38 7.40 -34.68
C LEU A 222 -5.67 6.88 -35.93
N ASN A 223 -4.95 5.76 -35.92
CA ASN A 223 -4.14 5.42 -37.07
C ASN A 223 -4.18 3.96 -37.53
N ASN A 224 -5.04 3.08 -37.03
CA ASN A 224 -4.94 1.64 -37.32
C ASN A 224 -3.52 1.05 -37.13
N ALA A 225 -2.65 1.77 -36.49
CA ALA A 225 -1.20 1.54 -36.41
C ALA A 225 -0.81 0.78 -35.14
N GLY A 226 -1.63 -0.17 -34.72
CA GLY A 226 -1.19 -1.13 -33.74
C GLY A 226 -1.27 -0.64 -32.28
N ARG A 227 -0.68 -1.45 -31.41
CA ARG A 227 -0.65 -1.30 -29.97
C ARG A 227 0.57 -0.47 -29.56
N GLU A 228 0.36 0.66 -28.91
CA GLU A 228 1.46 1.43 -28.33
C GLU A 228 1.90 0.81 -27.00
N VAL A 229 3.21 0.75 -26.77
CA VAL A 229 3.80 0.21 -25.56
C VAL A 229 4.80 1.21 -25.00
N PHE A 230 4.67 1.56 -23.72
CA PHE A 230 5.56 2.53 -23.06
C PHE A 230 5.88 2.13 -21.62
N GLY A 231 7.04 2.59 -21.14
CA GLY A 231 7.46 2.43 -19.76
C GLY A 231 6.79 3.47 -18.85
N TYR A 232 6.34 3.04 -17.68
CA TYR A 232 5.72 3.89 -16.67
C TYR A 232 6.27 3.57 -15.30
N ASN A 233 7.04 4.51 -14.74
CA ASN A 233 7.63 4.37 -13.41
C ASN A 233 6.81 5.16 -12.40
N GLN A 234 6.22 4.47 -11.42
CA GLN A 234 5.37 5.10 -10.42
C GLN A 234 5.74 4.67 -9.00
N ALA A 235 5.97 5.65 -8.12
CA ALA A 235 6.03 5.39 -6.70
C ALA A 235 4.61 5.12 -6.17
N LEU A 236 4.44 3.97 -5.52
CA LEU A 236 3.22 3.57 -4.83
C LEU A 236 3.48 3.71 -3.33
N GLU A 237 2.96 4.79 -2.77
CA GLU A 237 3.14 5.17 -1.37
C GLU A 237 1.80 5.21 -0.67
N SER A 238 1.74 4.70 0.56
CA SER A 238 0.51 4.78 1.35
C SER A 238 0.77 4.80 2.84
N VAL A 239 -0.11 5.47 3.58
CA VAL A 239 -0.29 5.28 5.01
C VAL A 239 -1.48 4.36 5.22
N ASN A 240 -1.27 3.31 6.01
CA ASN A 240 -2.25 2.29 6.28
C ASN A 240 -2.67 2.34 7.74
N PHE A 241 -3.96 2.22 8.01
CA PHE A 241 -4.51 2.08 9.36
C PHE A 241 -5.26 0.77 9.43
N SER A 242 -4.92 -0.06 10.40
CA SER A 242 -5.53 -1.37 10.59
C SER A 242 -5.91 -1.64 12.03
N ALA A 243 -6.84 -2.57 12.17
CA ALA A 243 -7.15 -3.23 13.43
C ALA A 243 -7.24 -4.73 13.20
N GLY A 244 -6.89 -5.50 14.21
CA GLY A 244 -6.87 -6.95 14.06
C GLY A 244 -6.79 -7.72 15.36
N LEU A 245 -6.67 -9.03 15.17
CA LEU A 245 -6.51 -9.99 16.24
C LEU A 245 -5.11 -10.60 16.17
N ALA A 246 -4.49 -10.73 17.34
CA ALA A 246 -3.22 -11.39 17.46
C ALA A 246 -3.29 -12.51 18.49
N TYR A 247 -2.62 -13.62 18.19
CA TYR A 247 -2.52 -14.76 19.07
C TYR A 247 -1.07 -15.10 19.36
N MET A 248 -0.73 -15.20 20.64
CA MET A 248 0.58 -15.52 21.14
C MET A 248 0.69 -17.04 21.39
N LEU A 249 1.56 -17.69 20.64
CA LEU A 249 1.91 -19.10 20.80
C LEU A 249 3.04 -19.21 21.83
N TRP A 250 2.74 -19.82 22.99
CA TRP A 250 3.73 -20.04 24.03
C TRP A 250 4.58 -21.27 23.70
N HIS A 251 5.88 -21.08 23.51
CA HIS A 251 6.83 -22.18 23.58
C HIS A 251 7.26 -22.34 25.04
N LYS A 252 6.79 -23.40 25.70
CA LYS A 252 7.37 -23.79 26.99
C LYS A 252 8.80 -24.27 26.71
N HIS A 253 9.79 -23.48 27.04
CA HIS A 253 11.12 -24.03 27.24
C HIS A 253 11.07 -24.98 28.46
N LYS A 254 11.38 -26.26 28.24
CA LYS A 254 11.69 -27.23 29.29
C LYS A 254 13.04 -26.91 29.90
#